data_9136069200244dbcf5cce7cf96e1382d
#
_entry.id   9136069200244dbcf5cce7cf96e1382d
#
_cell.length_a   1.000
_cell.length_b   1.000
_cell.length_c   1.000
_cell.angle_alpha   90.00
_cell.angle_beta   90.00
_cell.angle_gamma   90.00
#
_symmetry.space_group_name_H-M   'P 1'
#
loop_
_entity.id
_entity.type
_entity.pdbx_description
1 polymer ?
#
loop_
_entity_poly.entity_id
_entity_poly.type
_entity_poly.pdbx_seq_one_letter_code
_entity_poly.pdbx_strand_id
1 'polypeptide(L)'
;MLNKINGLFLDNLMQKSIFGIILILILFPISQVFSQEYTDTNPTLSISLDSQSTFVYQDSDGYTIVIGLIENNDPLSFLTNVVIQAQFFDDFNSNSLEVSEGSTVLKVIPPNTKSPFIIRSENPNPNITEVSTKILKFDTSESMKNSLIISNANVLLDPISNLSDSTYTLSFSGTLQNGNAPISETFAYLAFYDVFDRIIQISSIEIGDVGMNEMKSLKLTDEISTSAVGFLLFSESDKFYSTILNVKIPPPEIYIELATISDVTVKDTLGTKLSEVKLGNVIQIESKTSIQFTENYIANETPYTYYIQIKEISSNPDMPPTIHHIDKFDGRFIGNGLELQSIDWVPEKEGLFFIETFVWDRNNVPLAAQGPFVLIFVN
;
A
#
# COMPACT_ATOMS: atom_id res chain seq x y z
N MET A 1 18.40 -9.56 -79.72
CA MET A 1 17.19 -8.73 -79.97
C MET A 1 16.12 -8.90 -78.85
N LEU A 2 16.22 -9.90 -77.97
CA LEU A 2 15.24 -10.12 -76.88
C LEU A 2 15.46 -9.25 -75.62
N ASN A 3 16.68 -8.75 -75.34
CA ASN A 3 16.99 -7.98 -74.16
C ASN A 3 16.57 -6.49 -74.21
N LYS A 4 16.17 -5.95 -75.38
CA LYS A 4 15.73 -4.58 -75.55
C LYS A 4 14.23 -4.37 -75.37
N ILE A 5 13.45 -5.46 -75.41
CA ILE A 5 11.99 -5.40 -75.27
C ILE A 5 11.58 -5.48 -73.81
N ASN A 6 12.34 -6.16 -72.95
CA ASN A 6 12.01 -6.27 -71.53
C ASN A 6 12.31 -5.00 -70.73
N GLY A 7 13.25 -4.15 -71.15
CA GLY A 7 13.55 -2.88 -70.51
C GLY A 7 12.42 -1.82 -70.70
N LEU A 8 11.85 -1.77 -71.88
CA LEU A 8 10.79 -0.79 -72.20
C LEU A 8 9.46 -1.16 -71.54
N PHE A 9 9.20 -2.46 -71.22
CA PHE A 9 8.00 -2.87 -70.54
C PHE A 9 8.01 -2.61 -69.04
N LEU A 10 9.15 -2.72 -68.43
CA LEU A 10 9.34 -2.44 -67.01
C LEU A 10 9.30 -0.95 -66.69
N ASP A 11 9.90 -0.11 -67.54
CA ASP A 11 9.87 1.36 -67.37
C ASP A 11 8.45 1.90 -67.53
N ASN A 12 7.62 1.37 -68.44
CA ASN A 12 6.23 1.78 -68.59
C ASN A 12 5.33 1.32 -67.44
N LEU A 13 5.63 0.18 -66.81
CA LEU A 13 4.91 -0.28 -65.61
C LEU A 13 5.28 0.52 -64.37
N MET A 14 6.53 0.86 -64.20
CA MET A 14 6.99 1.71 -63.07
C MET A 14 6.44 3.15 -63.20
N GLN A 15 6.48 3.75 -64.41
CA GLN A 15 5.92 5.10 -64.60
C GLN A 15 4.41 5.16 -64.37
N LYS A 16 3.65 4.14 -64.77
CA LYS A 16 2.19 4.07 -64.49
C LYS A 16 1.89 3.80 -63.00
N SER A 17 2.75 3.05 -62.29
CA SER A 17 2.62 2.82 -60.86
C SER A 17 2.89 4.09 -60.06
N ILE A 18 3.92 4.85 -60.41
CA ILE A 18 4.26 6.13 -59.74
C ILE A 18 3.16 7.18 -59.98
N PHE A 19 2.59 7.27 -61.18
CA PHE A 19 1.47 8.19 -61.44
C PHE A 19 0.18 7.78 -60.70
N GLY A 20 -0.07 6.49 -60.53
CA GLY A 20 -1.20 5.97 -59.73
C GLY A 20 -1.07 6.31 -58.24
N ILE A 21 0.14 6.18 -57.68
CA ILE A 21 0.42 6.51 -56.28
C ILE A 21 0.36 8.01 -56.02
N ILE A 22 0.85 8.83 -56.94
CA ILE A 22 0.78 10.29 -56.84
C ILE A 22 -0.69 10.78 -56.99
N LEU A 23 -1.51 10.16 -57.83
CA LEU A 23 -2.91 10.51 -57.98
C LEU A 23 -3.76 10.12 -56.78
N ILE A 24 -3.44 9.02 -56.12
CA ILE A 24 -4.10 8.60 -54.86
C ILE A 24 -3.73 9.55 -53.72
N LEU A 25 -2.50 10.03 -53.66
CA LEU A 25 -2.07 11.03 -52.66
C LEU A 25 -2.69 12.42 -52.85
N ILE A 26 -3.10 12.77 -54.06
CA ILE A 26 -3.76 14.06 -54.34
C ILE A 26 -5.29 14.01 -54.12
N LEU A 27 -5.88 12.78 -54.11
CA LEU A 27 -7.33 12.61 -53.91
C LEU A 27 -7.72 12.36 -52.45
N PHE A 28 -6.76 12.15 -51.56
CA PHE A 28 -7.04 12.24 -50.12
C PHE A 28 -7.04 13.73 -49.74
N PRO A 29 -8.18 14.32 -49.42
CA PRO A 29 -8.16 15.59 -48.74
C PRO A 29 -7.39 15.36 -47.47
N ILE A 30 -6.24 15.99 -47.33
CA ILE A 30 -5.64 16.20 -46.04
C ILE A 30 -6.65 17.08 -45.31
N SER A 31 -7.66 16.47 -44.69
CA SER A 31 -8.37 17.10 -43.61
C SER A 31 -7.28 17.36 -42.56
N GLN A 32 -6.68 18.55 -42.64
CA GLN A 32 -6.09 19.10 -41.44
C GLN A 32 -7.24 19.15 -40.46
N VAL A 33 -7.27 18.12 -39.61
CA VAL A 33 -7.89 18.21 -38.30
C VAL A 33 -7.06 19.29 -37.61
N PHE A 34 -7.47 20.56 -37.83
CA PHE A 34 -7.25 21.55 -36.81
C PHE A 34 -7.98 20.98 -35.59
N SER A 35 -7.29 20.26 -34.74
CA SER A 35 -7.64 20.25 -33.36
C SER A 35 -7.53 21.72 -32.95
N GLN A 36 -8.65 22.44 -33.03
CA GLN A 36 -8.81 23.57 -32.16
C GLN A 36 -8.54 22.92 -30.76
N GLU A 37 -7.34 23.17 -30.23
CA GLU A 37 -7.22 23.25 -28.81
C GLU A 37 -8.31 24.23 -28.40
N TYR A 38 -9.44 23.67 -28.01
CA TYR A 38 -10.40 24.37 -27.20
C TYR A 38 -9.63 24.59 -25.89
N THR A 39 -8.88 25.67 -25.84
CA THR A 39 -8.49 26.25 -24.57
C THR A 39 -9.82 26.74 -24.00
N ASP A 40 -10.49 25.81 -23.32
CA ASP A 40 -11.56 26.15 -22.41
C ASP A 40 -10.91 27.05 -21.37
N THR A 41 -11.01 28.34 -21.57
CA THR A 41 -10.44 29.36 -20.68
C THR A 41 -11.22 29.49 -19.38
N ASN A 42 -12.24 28.67 -19.19
CA ASN A 42 -12.82 28.46 -17.90
C ASN A 42 -12.00 27.35 -17.20
N PRO A 43 -11.28 27.64 -16.11
CA PRO A 43 -10.65 26.62 -15.31
C PRO A 43 -11.77 25.67 -14.85
N THR A 44 -11.80 24.48 -15.42
CA THR A 44 -12.66 23.40 -14.92
C THR A 44 -12.13 23.06 -13.55
N LEU A 45 -12.89 23.40 -12.51
CA LEU A 45 -12.61 22.99 -11.15
C LEU A 45 -12.38 21.49 -11.14
N SER A 46 -11.15 21.09 -10.90
CA SER A 46 -10.75 19.70 -10.90
C SER A 46 -10.71 19.19 -9.48
N ILE A 47 -11.76 18.54 -9.07
CA ILE A 47 -11.83 17.79 -7.80
C ILE A 47 -11.95 16.31 -8.13
N SER A 48 -11.16 15.48 -7.46
CA SER A 48 -11.23 14.03 -7.62
C SER A 48 -11.36 13.32 -6.28
N LEU A 49 -12.04 12.18 -6.33
CA LEU A 49 -12.05 11.20 -5.26
C LEU A 49 -11.14 10.07 -5.72
N ASP A 50 -10.10 9.81 -4.95
CA ASP A 50 -9.21 8.70 -5.23
C ASP A 50 -9.83 7.38 -4.75
N SER A 51 -10.45 6.66 -5.69
CA SER A 51 -11.11 5.40 -5.39
C SER A 51 -10.13 4.29 -4.98
N GLN A 52 -8.85 4.39 -5.33
CA GLN A 52 -7.83 3.42 -4.93
C GLN A 52 -7.34 3.66 -3.50
N SER A 53 -7.47 4.89 -3.00
CA SER A 53 -7.13 5.24 -1.62
C SER A 53 -8.28 5.02 -0.62
N THR A 54 -9.43 4.52 -1.08
CA THR A 54 -10.58 4.27 -0.21
C THR A 54 -10.35 3.00 0.61
N PHE A 55 -10.49 3.12 1.92
CA PHE A 55 -10.39 2.02 2.89
C PHE A 55 -11.72 1.79 3.57
N VAL A 56 -12.17 0.53 3.64
CA VAL A 56 -13.45 0.14 4.22
C VAL A 56 -13.22 -0.94 5.27
N TYR A 57 -13.83 -0.77 6.44
CA TYR A 57 -13.79 -1.77 7.51
C TYR A 57 -15.06 -1.70 8.36
N GLN A 58 -15.29 -2.75 9.16
CA GLN A 58 -16.32 -2.73 10.20
C GLN A 58 -15.68 -2.47 11.55
N ASP A 59 -16.28 -1.56 12.33
CA ASP A 59 -15.86 -1.30 13.70
C ASP A 59 -16.36 -2.41 14.66
N SER A 60 -15.94 -2.34 15.93
CA SER A 60 -16.32 -3.31 16.97
C SER A 60 -17.83 -3.37 17.23
N ASP A 61 -18.57 -2.33 16.89
CA ASP A 61 -20.00 -2.22 17.06
C ASP A 61 -20.78 -2.72 15.82
N GLY A 62 -20.05 -3.12 14.76
CA GLY A 62 -20.60 -3.68 13.52
C GLY A 62 -21.03 -2.63 12.48
N TYR A 63 -20.66 -1.36 12.66
CA TYR A 63 -20.89 -0.33 11.65
C TYR A 63 -19.81 -0.39 10.58
N THR A 64 -20.19 -0.18 9.33
CA THR A 64 -19.23 -0.06 8.23
C THR A 64 -18.74 1.38 8.14
N ILE A 65 -17.42 1.52 8.15
CA ILE A 65 -16.73 2.80 8.03
C ILE A 65 -15.98 2.83 6.70
N VAL A 66 -16.13 3.94 5.97
CA VAL A 66 -15.35 4.23 4.77
C VAL A 66 -14.52 5.48 4.99
N ILE A 67 -13.24 5.38 4.71
CA ILE A 67 -12.26 6.47 4.78
C ILE A 67 -11.64 6.62 3.39
N GLY A 68 -11.41 7.86 2.96
CA GLY A 68 -10.78 8.12 1.68
C GLY A 68 -10.21 9.54 1.61
N LEU A 69 -9.71 9.90 0.43
CA LEU A 69 -9.12 11.19 0.12
C LEU A 69 -9.88 11.91 -0.98
N ILE A 70 -10.14 13.18 -0.77
CA ILE A 70 -10.54 14.13 -1.79
C ILE A 70 -9.32 14.96 -2.18
N GLU A 71 -9.06 15.07 -3.47
CA GLU A 71 -7.98 15.89 -4.02
C GLU A 71 -8.55 17.15 -4.69
N ASN A 72 -8.05 18.30 -4.29
CA ASN A 72 -8.25 19.55 -5.01
C ASN A 72 -7.11 19.72 -6.02
N ASN A 73 -7.37 19.37 -7.28
CA ASN A 73 -6.40 19.49 -8.36
C ASN A 73 -6.41 20.88 -9.03
N ASP A 74 -7.27 21.79 -8.56
CA ASP A 74 -7.26 23.17 -9.05
C ASP A 74 -6.06 23.92 -8.44
N PRO A 75 -5.25 24.61 -9.27
CA PRO A 75 -4.08 25.32 -8.77
C PRO A 75 -4.38 26.65 -8.09
N LEU A 76 -5.61 27.17 -8.21
CA LEU A 76 -5.97 28.53 -7.78
C LEU A 76 -7.13 28.57 -6.79
N SER A 77 -8.09 27.67 -6.93
CA SER A 77 -9.35 27.71 -6.19
C SER A 77 -9.27 26.91 -4.90
N PHE A 78 -9.77 27.51 -3.83
CA PHE A 78 -10.04 26.84 -2.57
C PHE A 78 -11.42 26.20 -2.64
N LEU A 79 -11.56 24.94 -2.14
CA LEU A 79 -12.84 24.23 -2.11
C LEU A 79 -13.38 24.18 -0.68
N THR A 80 -14.70 24.30 -0.56
CA THR A 80 -15.41 24.20 0.72
C THR A 80 -16.74 23.47 0.53
N ASN A 81 -17.43 23.15 1.62
CA ASN A 81 -18.72 22.47 1.61
C ASN A 81 -18.72 21.19 0.76
N VAL A 82 -17.59 20.48 0.72
CA VAL A 82 -17.48 19.22 -0.02
C VAL A 82 -18.31 18.16 0.69
N VAL A 83 -19.31 17.62 -0.01
CA VAL A 83 -20.18 16.56 0.49
C VAL A 83 -19.94 15.31 -0.33
N ILE A 84 -19.65 14.22 0.38
CA ILE A 84 -19.40 12.90 -0.17
C ILE A 84 -20.58 11.99 0.23
N GLN A 85 -21.05 11.20 -0.71
CA GLN A 85 -22.06 10.16 -0.46
C GLN A 85 -21.37 8.80 -0.52
N ALA A 86 -21.64 7.97 0.48
CA ALA A 86 -21.30 6.56 0.50
C ALA A 86 -22.58 5.73 0.31
N GLN A 87 -22.53 4.76 -0.59
CA GLN A 87 -23.58 3.77 -0.84
C GLN A 87 -23.04 2.40 -0.43
N PHE A 88 -23.76 1.72 0.44
CA PHE A 88 -23.38 0.44 1.02
C PHE A 88 -24.18 -0.69 0.39
N PHE A 89 -23.50 -1.75 -0.04
CA PHE A 89 -24.09 -2.86 -0.78
C PHE A 89 -23.78 -4.20 -0.11
N ASP A 90 -24.60 -5.21 -0.42
CA ASP A 90 -24.31 -6.62 -0.18
C ASP A 90 -23.96 -7.33 -1.51
N ASP A 91 -23.46 -8.57 -1.42
CA ASP A 91 -23.11 -9.38 -2.59
C ASP A 91 -24.31 -9.82 -3.45
N PHE A 92 -25.55 -9.63 -2.97
CA PHE A 92 -26.74 -10.21 -3.55
C PHE A 92 -27.63 -9.21 -4.27
N ASN A 93 -27.51 -7.92 -3.95
CA ASN A 93 -28.39 -6.88 -4.45
C ASN A 93 -27.64 -5.80 -5.21
N SER A 94 -28.16 -5.43 -6.38
CA SER A 94 -27.68 -4.27 -7.13
C SER A 94 -28.14 -2.93 -6.55
N ASN A 95 -29.09 -2.93 -5.61
CA ASN A 95 -29.56 -1.74 -4.92
C ASN A 95 -28.77 -1.58 -3.62
N SER A 96 -28.41 -0.33 -3.30
CA SER A 96 -27.77 -0.04 -2.03
C SER A 96 -28.68 -0.38 -0.85
N LEU A 97 -28.09 -1.02 0.17
CA LEU A 97 -28.79 -1.28 1.45
C LEU A 97 -29.00 0.01 2.22
N GLU A 98 -28.03 0.91 2.13
CA GLU A 98 -28.00 2.16 2.87
C GLU A 98 -27.20 3.22 2.10
N VAL A 99 -27.51 4.49 2.37
CA VAL A 99 -26.82 5.65 1.81
C VAL A 99 -26.54 6.64 2.93
N SER A 100 -25.29 6.99 3.16
CA SER A 100 -24.87 8.00 4.14
C SER A 100 -24.09 9.12 3.47
N GLU A 101 -24.14 10.31 4.04
CA GLU A 101 -23.39 11.47 3.58
C GLU A 101 -22.40 11.93 4.65
N GLY A 102 -21.28 12.48 4.19
CA GLY A 102 -20.25 13.05 5.05
C GLY A 102 -19.54 14.20 4.37
N SER A 103 -18.67 14.85 5.14
CA SER A 103 -17.85 15.98 4.66
C SER A 103 -16.37 15.63 4.78
N THR A 104 -15.53 16.40 4.10
CA THR A 104 -14.08 16.37 4.30
C THR A 104 -13.71 16.84 5.71
N VAL A 105 -12.59 16.33 6.22
CA VAL A 105 -12.03 16.72 7.52
C VAL A 105 -11.66 18.19 7.53
N LEU A 106 -10.98 18.66 6.48
CA LEU A 106 -10.75 20.09 6.28
C LEU A 106 -12.04 20.76 5.82
N LYS A 107 -12.42 21.86 6.48
CA LYS A 107 -13.54 22.72 6.07
C LYS A 107 -13.26 23.42 4.74
N VAL A 108 -11.96 23.74 4.52
CA VAL A 108 -11.47 24.38 3.30
C VAL A 108 -10.27 23.61 2.77
N ILE A 109 -10.36 23.09 1.55
CA ILE A 109 -9.27 22.36 0.88
C ILE A 109 -8.48 23.35 0.02
N PRO A 110 -7.23 23.67 0.36
CA PRO A 110 -6.39 24.57 -0.43
C PRO A 110 -6.07 24.01 -1.84
N PRO A 111 -5.63 24.87 -2.76
CA PRO A 111 -5.17 24.45 -4.09
C PRO A 111 -4.07 23.39 -4.04
N ASN A 112 -4.14 22.39 -4.93
CA ASN A 112 -3.18 21.29 -5.04
C ASN A 112 -2.96 20.53 -3.72
N THR A 113 -4.00 20.41 -2.89
CA THR A 113 -3.92 19.68 -1.62
C THR A 113 -5.03 18.63 -1.52
N LYS A 114 -4.94 17.84 -0.47
CA LYS A 114 -5.85 16.73 -0.18
C LYS A 114 -6.53 16.94 1.16
N SER A 115 -7.74 16.42 1.30
CA SER A 115 -8.41 16.30 2.58
C SER A 115 -8.99 14.91 2.74
N PRO A 116 -8.75 14.23 3.86
CA PRO A 116 -9.43 12.98 4.13
C PRO A 116 -10.90 13.22 4.44
N PHE A 117 -11.71 12.17 4.30
CA PHE A 117 -13.08 12.08 4.78
C PHE A 117 -13.30 10.76 5.48
N ILE A 118 -14.30 10.73 6.35
CA ILE A 118 -14.76 9.51 7.02
C ILE A 118 -16.28 9.51 7.02
N ILE A 119 -16.88 8.40 6.60
CA ILE A 119 -18.34 8.19 6.61
C ILE A 119 -18.61 6.85 7.26
N ARG A 120 -19.56 6.85 8.18
CA ARG A 120 -20.04 5.67 8.91
C ARG A 120 -21.44 5.32 8.44
N SER A 121 -21.75 4.03 8.32
CA SER A 121 -23.11 3.57 8.10
C SER A 121 -24.02 4.01 9.26
N GLU A 122 -25.30 4.22 9.00
CA GLU A 122 -26.26 4.63 10.04
C GLU A 122 -26.60 3.47 10.99
N ASN A 123 -26.55 2.24 10.46
CA ASN A 123 -26.88 1.04 11.21
C ASN A 123 -25.76 0.01 11.13
N PRO A 124 -25.52 -0.76 12.22
CA PRO A 124 -24.64 -1.91 12.17
C PRO A 124 -25.26 -2.97 11.27
N ASN A 125 -24.52 -3.37 10.24
CA ASN A 125 -24.98 -4.39 9.30
C ASN A 125 -23.80 -5.24 8.78
N PRO A 126 -23.66 -6.49 9.25
CA PRO A 126 -22.57 -7.38 8.83
C PRO A 126 -22.68 -7.85 7.38
N ASN A 127 -23.79 -7.61 6.70
CA ASN A 127 -23.99 -8.01 5.31
C ASN A 127 -23.45 -6.98 4.31
N ILE A 128 -22.96 -5.83 4.76
CA ILE A 128 -22.32 -4.86 3.89
C ILE A 128 -20.93 -5.41 3.49
N THR A 129 -20.73 -5.63 2.19
CA THR A 129 -19.50 -6.18 1.61
C THR A 129 -18.80 -5.21 0.67
N GLU A 130 -19.54 -4.24 0.12
CA GLU A 130 -19.04 -3.26 -0.81
C GLU A 130 -19.52 -1.85 -0.48
N VAL A 131 -18.66 -0.84 -0.71
CA VAL A 131 -19.01 0.57 -0.57
C VAL A 131 -18.58 1.33 -1.83
N SER A 132 -19.52 2.08 -2.39
CA SER A 132 -19.26 3.02 -3.49
C SER A 132 -19.36 4.44 -2.98
N THR A 133 -18.40 5.28 -3.32
CA THR A 133 -18.33 6.68 -2.90
C THR A 133 -18.36 7.62 -4.10
N LYS A 134 -19.03 8.76 -3.94
CA LYS A 134 -19.05 9.83 -4.94
C LYS A 134 -19.16 11.21 -4.30
N ILE A 135 -18.62 12.21 -4.98
CA ILE A 135 -18.79 13.62 -4.60
C ILE A 135 -20.18 14.06 -5.05
N LEU A 136 -20.98 14.60 -4.15
CA LEU A 136 -22.32 15.15 -4.44
C LEU A 136 -22.26 16.61 -4.81
N LYS A 137 -21.51 17.40 -4.03
CA LYS A 137 -21.40 18.85 -4.25
C LYS A 137 -20.14 19.40 -3.58
N PHE A 138 -19.74 20.55 -4.03
CA PHE A 138 -18.71 21.38 -3.42
C PHE A 138 -18.93 22.84 -3.85
N ASP A 139 -18.35 23.77 -3.11
CA ASP A 139 -18.36 25.20 -3.41
C ASP A 139 -16.90 25.70 -3.50
N THR A 140 -16.72 26.85 -4.13
CA THR A 140 -15.45 27.59 -4.03
C THR A 140 -15.47 28.54 -2.85
N SER A 141 -14.33 28.69 -2.20
CA SER A 141 -14.16 29.58 -1.05
C SER A 141 -13.22 30.75 -1.38
N GLU A 142 -13.29 31.79 -0.57
CA GLU A 142 -12.24 32.80 -0.50
C GLU A 142 -10.91 32.17 -0.05
N SER A 143 -9.79 32.80 -0.44
CA SER A 143 -8.47 32.30 -0.09
C SER A 143 -8.22 32.35 1.40
N MET A 144 -7.85 31.23 1.98
CA MET A 144 -7.24 31.14 3.31
C MET A 144 -5.73 31.39 3.20
N LYS A 145 -5.11 31.80 4.32
CA LYS A 145 -3.66 31.97 4.37
C LYS A 145 -2.97 30.77 4.97
N ASN A 146 -1.90 30.32 4.35
CA ASN A 146 -0.98 29.34 4.93
C ASN A 146 -0.10 30.05 5.98
N SER A 147 -0.56 30.12 7.22
CA SER A 147 0.10 30.83 8.31
C SER A 147 0.23 30.02 9.60
N LEU A 148 -0.23 28.77 9.59
CA LEU A 148 0.02 27.83 10.67
C LEU A 148 1.28 27.02 10.35
N ILE A 149 2.20 26.94 11.28
CA ILE A 149 3.46 26.22 11.14
C ILE A 149 3.49 25.11 12.19
N ILE A 150 3.58 23.87 11.72
CA ILE A 150 3.81 22.71 12.57
C ILE A 150 5.30 22.37 12.54
N SER A 151 5.88 22.16 13.69
CA SER A 151 7.31 21.85 13.87
C SER A 151 7.53 20.87 15.01
N ASN A 152 8.77 20.34 15.10
CA ASN A 152 9.17 19.41 16.17
C ASN A 152 8.27 18.19 16.29
N ALA A 153 7.74 17.69 15.15
CA ALA A 153 6.95 16.48 15.13
C ALA A 153 7.81 15.27 15.54
N ASN A 154 7.44 14.63 16.62
CA ASN A 154 8.09 13.45 17.15
C ASN A 154 7.07 12.35 17.40
N VAL A 155 7.43 11.12 17.09
CA VAL A 155 6.59 9.94 17.21
C VAL A 155 7.34 8.91 18.04
N LEU A 156 6.66 8.38 19.03
CA LEU A 156 7.10 7.24 19.82
C LEU A 156 6.02 6.16 19.74
N LEU A 157 6.45 4.93 19.55
CA LEU A 157 5.60 3.76 19.67
C LEU A 157 5.91 3.09 20.99
N ASP A 158 4.88 2.70 21.72
CA ASP A 158 5.09 1.81 22.85
C ASP A 158 5.54 0.43 22.33
N PRO A 159 6.47 -0.23 23.01
CA PRO A 159 6.91 -1.58 22.64
C PRO A 159 5.71 -2.52 22.57
N ILE A 160 5.62 -3.28 21.49
CA ILE A 160 4.55 -4.26 21.32
C ILE A 160 4.79 -5.39 22.33
N SER A 161 3.82 -5.61 23.21
CA SER A 161 3.83 -6.72 24.14
C SER A 161 3.36 -8.04 23.50
N ASN A 162 2.53 -7.94 22.45
CA ASN A 162 2.04 -9.08 21.68
C ASN A 162 2.05 -8.73 20.20
N LEU A 163 2.82 -9.45 19.39
CA LEU A 163 2.83 -9.31 17.93
C LEU A 163 1.53 -9.80 17.26
N SER A 164 0.60 -10.36 18.02
CA SER A 164 -0.76 -10.67 17.58
C SER A 164 -1.72 -9.47 17.65
N ASP A 165 -1.31 -8.38 18.32
CA ASP A 165 -2.14 -7.20 18.44
C ASP A 165 -2.24 -6.51 17.07
N SER A 166 -3.47 -6.17 16.68
CA SER A 166 -3.74 -5.43 15.44
C SER A 166 -3.49 -3.93 15.59
N THR A 167 -3.18 -3.47 16.80
CA THR A 167 -2.93 -2.07 17.15
C THR A 167 -1.70 -1.93 18.04
N TYR A 168 -1.09 -0.75 18.03
CA TYR A 168 -0.12 -0.30 19.02
C TYR A 168 -0.42 1.12 19.48
N THR A 169 0.04 1.46 20.68
CA THR A 169 -0.07 2.79 21.22
C THR A 169 0.97 3.70 20.59
N LEU A 170 0.51 4.76 19.94
CA LEU A 170 1.35 5.83 19.40
C LEU A 170 1.26 7.05 20.30
N SER A 171 2.41 7.57 20.68
CA SER A 171 2.53 8.89 21.35
C SER A 171 3.13 9.88 20.36
N PHE A 172 2.34 10.88 19.99
CA PHE A 172 2.76 12.00 19.13
C PHE A 172 2.97 13.26 19.96
N SER A 173 4.02 14.00 19.65
CA SER A 173 4.24 15.35 20.16
C SER A 173 4.72 16.29 19.05
N GLY A 174 4.33 17.56 19.15
CA GLY A 174 4.71 18.60 18.20
C GLY A 174 4.43 19.98 18.73
N THR A 175 4.68 20.99 17.90
CA THR A 175 4.40 22.40 18.21
C THR A 175 3.68 23.05 17.04
N LEU A 176 2.55 23.69 17.32
CA LEU A 176 1.84 24.57 16.38
C LEU A 176 2.20 26.01 16.70
N GLN A 177 2.63 26.77 15.70
CA GLN A 177 2.83 28.21 15.78
C GLN A 177 1.80 28.90 14.89
N ASN A 178 1.12 29.90 15.48
CA ASN A 178 0.20 30.76 14.76
C ASN A 178 0.92 31.94 14.11
N GLY A 179 0.30 32.51 13.07
CA GLY A 179 0.77 33.70 12.37
C GLY A 179 0.35 35.01 13.04
N ASN A 180 0.06 36.02 12.22
CA ASN A 180 -0.02 37.45 12.63
C ASN A 180 -1.40 37.90 13.14
N ALA A 181 -2.36 36.99 13.34
CA ALA A 181 -3.68 37.34 13.86
C ALA A 181 -4.17 36.26 14.83
N PRO A 182 -4.96 36.60 15.85
CA PRO A 182 -5.58 35.60 16.70
C PRO A 182 -6.58 34.77 15.90
N ILE A 183 -6.66 33.48 16.22
CA ILE A 183 -7.50 32.49 15.58
C ILE A 183 -8.30 31.71 16.61
N SER A 184 -9.37 31.07 16.13
CA SER A 184 -10.24 30.21 16.91
C SER A 184 -10.53 28.91 16.18
N GLU A 185 -11.19 27.99 16.84
CA GLU A 185 -11.57 26.69 16.26
C GLU A 185 -10.38 25.97 15.60
N THR A 186 -9.24 25.97 16.27
CA THR A 186 -8.03 25.37 15.71
C THR A 186 -7.97 23.90 16.04
N PHE A 187 -7.74 23.09 15.00
CA PHE A 187 -7.55 21.64 15.10
C PHE A 187 -6.26 21.25 14.38
N ALA A 188 -5.62 20.20 14.86
CA ALA A 188 -4.61 19.45 14.10
C ALA A 188 -5.12 18.03 13.87
N TYR A 189 -4.82 17.49 12.71
CA TYR A 189 -5.27 16.18 12.27
C TYR A 189 -4.08 15.30 11.89
N LEU A 190 -4.19 14.02 12.25
CA LEU A 190 -3.27 12.97 11.87
C LEU A 190 -4.06 11.96 11.04
N ALA A 191 -3.82 11.90 9.73
CA ALA A 191 -4.43 10.94 8.84
C ALA A 191 -3.43 9.81 8.56
N PHE A 192 -3.59 8.68 9.24
CA PHE A 192 -2.69 7.52 9.16
C PHE A 192 -2.93 6.77 7.86
N TYR A 193 -1.85 6.37 7.20
CA TYR A 193 -1.90 5.63 5.93
C TYR A 193 -1.07 4.34 5.98
N ASP A 194 -1.49 3.37 5.17
CA ASP A 194 -0.84 2.07 5.01
C ASP A 194 0.22 2.08 3.88
N VAL A 195 0.81 0.92 3.61
CA VAL A 195 1.82 0.72 2.55
C VAL A 195 1.30 0.98 1.13
N PHE A 196 -0.02 1.08 0.95
CA PHE A 196 -0.69 1.38 -0.32
C PHE A 196 -1.14 2.84 -0.39
N ASP A 197 -0.68 3.70 0.53
CA ASP A 197 -1.07 5.10 0.69
C ASP A 197 -2.59 5.32 0.95
N ARG A 198 -3.31 4.29 1.43
CA ARG A 198 -4.71 4.40 1.80
C ARG A 198 -4.82 4.96 3.22
N ILE A 199 -5.67 5.95 3.43
CA ILE A 199 -5.97 6.44 4.78
C ILE A 199 -6.81 5.39 5.51
N ILE A 200 -6.29 4.90 6.63
CA ILE A 200 -6.89 3.82 7.41
C ILE A 200 -7.45 4.28 8.76
N GLN A 201 -7.01 5.44 9.24
CA GLN A 201 -7.47 6.04 10.50
C GLN A 201 -7.23 7.54 10.48
N ILE A 202 -8.09 8.31 11.18
CA ILE A 202 -7.94 9.75 11.35
C ILE A 202 -8.10 10.07 12.83
N SER A 203 -7.12 10.77 13.39
CA SER A 203 -7.17 11.30 14.76
C SER A 203 -7.06 12.81 14.74
N SER A 204 -7.65 13.47 15.73
CA SER A 204 -7.67 14.92 15.83
C SER A 204 -7.20 15.41 17.20
N ILE A 205 -6.57 16.58 17.21
CA ILE A 205 -6.18 17.32 18.41
C ILE A 205 -6.92 18.64 18.39
N GLU A 206 -7.81 18.85 19.34
CA GLU A 206 -8.46 20.13 19.53
C GLU A 206 -7.51 21.08 20.28
N ILE A 207 -7.20 22.24 19.67
CA ILE A 207 -6.26 23.23 20.19
C ILE A 207 -7.00 24.45 20.73
N GLY A 208 -8.17 24.74 20.13
CA GLY A 208 -9.01 25.89 20.49
C GLY A 208 -8.46 27.23 20.00
N ASP A 209 -8.49 28.22 20.83
CA ASP A 209 -8.04 29.57 20.50
C ASP A 209 -6.52 29.68 20.60
N VAL A 210 -5.90 30.35 19.61
CA VAL A 210 -4.46 30.62 19.59
C VAL A 210 -4.20 32.09 19.30
N GLY A 211 -3.46 32.74 20.18
CA GLY A 211 -3.09 34.15 20.06
C GLY A 211 -2.16 34.39 18.87
N MET A 212 -1.96 35.69 18.54
CA MET A 212 -1.02 36.10 17.52
C MET A 212 0.42 35.72 17.92
N ASN A 213 1.12 35.04 16.99
CA ASN A 213 2.48 34.53 17.21
C ASN A 213 2.62 33.55 18.39
N GLU A 214 1.50 33.04 18.93
CA GLU A 214 1.50 32.06 20.01
C GLU A 214 1.91 30.70 19.53
N MET A 215 2.57 29.93 20.39
CA MET A 215 2.92 28.54 20.19
C MET A 215 2.06 27.66 21.11
N LYS A 216 1.52 26.58 20.57
CA LYS A 216 0.78 25.53 21.31
C LYS A 216 1.48 24.18 21.16
N SER A 217 1.53 23.44 22.26
CA SER A 217 2.01 22.07 22.22
C SER A 217 0.91 21.17 21.65
N LEU A 218 1.27 20.36 20.67
CA LEU A 218 0.47 19.28 20.15
C LEU A 218 0.84 17.99 20.89
N LYS A 219 -0.14 17.28 21.40
CA LYS A 219 0.06 15.96 22.03
C LYS A 219 -1.12 15.07 21.72
N LEU A 220 -0.82 13.84 21.32
CA LEU A 220 -1.81 12.79 21.10
C LEU A 220 -1.22 11.48 21.60
N THR A 221 -2.02 10.69 22.30
CA THR A 221 -1.78 9.27 22.55
C THR A 221 -2.99 8.54 22.02
N ASP A 222 -2.78 7.61 21.08
CA ASP A 222 -3.85 6.91 20.40
C ASP A 222 -3.44 5.48 20.06
N GLU A 223 -4.42 4.59 19.96
CA GLU A 223 -4.22 3.25 19.43
C GLU A 223 -4.36 3.29 17.92
N ILE A 224 -3.30 2.93 17.21
CA ILE A 224 -3.27 2.92 15.76
C ILE A 224 -3.08 1.51 15.22
N SER A 225 -3.61 1.26 14.02
CA SER A 225 -3.44 -0.02 13.33
C SER A 225 -1.97 -0.33 13.10
N THR A 226 -1.56 -1.58 13.29
CA THR A 226 -0.21 -2.08 12.97
C THR A 226 0.14 -1.98 11.49
N SER A 227 -0.85 -1.77 10.61
CA SER A 227 -0.64 -1.53 9.18
C SER A 227 -0.25 -0.09 8.84
N ALA A 228 -0.35 0.86 9.80
CA ALA A 228 0.03 2.24 9.58
C ALA A 228 1.56 2.39 9.42
N VAL A 229 1.99 3.01 8.32
CA VAL A 229 3.42 3.25 8.03
C VAL A 229 3.80 4.73 8.11
N GLY A 230 2.81 5.60 8.28
CA GLY A 230 2.99 7.04 8.40
C GLY A 230 1.66 7.76 8.55
N PHE A 231 1.70 9.06 8.67
CA PHE A 231 0.52 9.92 8.68
C PHE A 231 0.77 11.26 8.02
N LEU A 232 -0.28 11.82 7.47
CA LEU A 232 -0.33 13.20 7.03
C LEU A 232 -0.74 14.05 8.23
N LEU A 233 0.08 15.04 8.57
CA LEU A 233 -0.14 15.97 9.67
C LEU A 233 -0.45 17.35 9.12
N PHE A 234 -1.59 17.90 9.47
CA PHE A 234 -2.03 19.22 9.03
C PHE A 234 -2.91 19.89 10.10
N SER A 235 -3.11 21.18 9.97
CA SER A 235 -3.92 21.98 10.90
C SER A 235 -4.75 23.01 10.16
N GLU A 236 -5.91 23.30 10.71
CA GLU A 236 -6.86 24.30 10.21
C GLU A 236 -7.46 25.08 11.38
N SER A 237 -7.78 26.36 11.13
CA SER A 237 -8.50 27.25 12.03
C SER A 237 -9.60 27.99 11.26
N ASP A 238 -10.25 28.95 11.92
CA ASP A 238 -11.21 29.87 11.27
C ASP A 238 -10.61 30.74 10.18
N LYS A 239 -9.27 30.96 10.15
CA LYS A 239 -8.61 31.89 9.22
C LYS A 239 -7.41 31.33 8.48
N PHE A 240 -6.74 30.33 9.05
CA PHE A 240 -5.44 29.87 8.58
C PHE A 240 -5.40 28.36 8.46
N TYR A 241 -4.54 27.86 7.56
CA TYR A 241 -4.19 26.46 7.46
C TYR A 241 -2.68 26.25 7.48
N SER A 242 -2.23 25.03 7.69
CA SER A 242 -0.82 24.61 7.60
C SER A 242 -0.54 23.86 6.31
N THR A 243 0.72 23.85 5.90
CA THR A 243 1.20 22.86 4.94
C THR A 243 1.02 21.45 5.50
N ILE A 244 0.69 20.49 4.64
CA ILE A 244 0.63 19.07 5.00
C ILE A 244 2.06 18.54 5.17
N LEU A 245 2.34 17.96 6.33
CA LEU A 245 3.59 17.27 6.63
C LEU A 245 3.37 15.78 6.53
N ASN A 246 4.23 15.09 5.81
CA ASN A 246 4.26 13.63 5.78
C ASN A 246 5.24 13.12 6.83
N VAL A 247 4.72 12.45 7.85
CA VAL A 247 5.50 11.92 8.97
C VAL A 247 5.50 10.40 8.88
N LYS A 248 6.69 9.80 8.81
CA LYS A 248 6.85 8.34 8.83
C LYS A 248 6.79 7.83 10.26
N ILE A 249 6.10 6.71 10.45
CA ILE A 249 6.11 5.98 11.69
C ILE A 249 7.33 5.06 11.66
N PRO A 250 8.24 5.14 12.65
CA PRO A 250 9.34 4.20 12.73
C PRO A 250 8.78 2.78 12.89
N PRO A 251 9.42 1.77 12.31
CA PRO A 251 9.04 0.40 12.59
C PRO A 251 9.13 0.17 14.11
N PRO A 252 8.21 -0.61 14.69
CA PRO A 252 8.26 -0.93 16.10
C PRO A 252 9.60 -1.59 16.44
N GLU A 253 10.18 -1.22 17.57
CA GLU A 253 11.36 -1.92 18.08
C GLU A 253 10.96 -3.36 18.41
N ILE A 254 11.40 -4.29 17.59
CA ILE A 254 11.24 -5.71 17.84
C ILE A 254 12.44 -6.14 18.68
N TYR A 255 12.22 -6.44 19.95
CA TYR A 255 13.27 -6.92 20.84
C TYR A 255 13.60 -8.41 20.61
N ILE A 256 13.83 -8.76 19.34
CA ILE A 256 14.34 -10.08 18.96
C ILE A 256 15.85 -9.96 18.87
N GLU A 257 16.55 -10.64 19.78
CA GLU A 257 18.00 -10.63 19.78
C GLU A 257 18.55 -11.55 18.68
N LEU A 258 17.96 -12.72 18.53
CA LEU A 258 18.39 -13.71 17.57
C LEU A 258 17.28 -14.69 17.22
N ALA A 259 16.97 -14.80 15.92
CA ALA A 259 16.27 -15.96 15.39
C ALA A 259 17.25 -16.80 14.55
N THR A 260 17.23 -18.11 14.73
CA THR A 260 18.18 -19.03 14.11
C THR A 260 17.47 -20.22 13.50
N ILE A 261 17.83 -20.59 12.29
CA ILE A 261 17.49 -21.88 11.69
C ILE A 261 18.69 -22.80 11.89
N SER A 262 18.56 -23.77 12.80
CA SER A 262 19.70 -24.55 13.27
C SER A 262 19.92 -25.85 12.52
N ASP A 263 18.87 -26.45 11.96
CA ASP A 263 18.93 -27.75 11.27
C ASP A 263 17.88 -27.81 10.16
N VAL A 264 18.26 -28.37 9.03
CA VAL A 264 17.35 -28.66 7.92
C VAL A 264 17.57 -30.10 7.50
N THR A 265 16.54 -30.92 7.53
CA THR A 265 16.61 -32.33 7.18
C THR A 265 15.53 -32.74 6.19
N VAL A 266 15.87 -33.66 5.29
CA VAL A 266 14.95 -34.28 4.35
C VAL A 266 14.63 -35.70 4.85
N LYS A 267 13.35 -36.01 4.94
CA LYS A 267 12.83 -37.28 5.46
C LYS A 267 11.81 -37.89 4.50
N ASP A 268 11.63 -39.19 4.61
CA ASP A 268 10.46 -39.84 4.01
C ASP A 268 9.22 -39.64 4.90
N THR A 269 8.08 -40.12 4.41
CA THR A 269 6.80 -40.08 5.14
C THR A 269 6.78 -40.91 6.43
N LEU A 270 7.81 -41.72 6.66
CA LEU A 270 8.02 -42.51 7.89
C LEU A 270 8.98 -41.83 8.87
N GLY A 271 9.51 -40.64 8.48
CA GLY A 271 10.45 -39.87 9.29
C GLY A 271 11.91 -40.30 9.17
N THR A 272 12.25 -41.18 8.21
CA THR A 272 13.64 -41.60 7.96
C THR A 272 14.38 -40.51 7.16
N LYS A 273 15.54 -40.09 7.63
CA LYS A 273 16.38 -39.10 6.94
C LYS A 273 16.90 -39.66 5.62
N LEU A 274 16.74 -38.89 4.57
CA LEU A 274 17.15 -39.23 3.22
C LEU A 274 18.33 -38.36 2.75
N SER A 275 19.25 -38.98 1.99
CA SER A 275 20.28 -38.30 1.20
C SER A 275 20.01 -38.37 -0.31
N GLU A 276 19.20 -39.34 -0.73
CA GLU A 276 18.75 -39.53 -2.10
C GLU A 276 17.24 -39.67 -2.14
N VAL A 277 16.60 -39.15 -3.16
CA VAL A 277 15.15 -39.10 -3.29
C VAL A 277 14.75 -39.69 -4.64
N LYS A 278 13.70 -40.48 -4.66
CA LYS A 278 13.14 -41.01 -5.91
C LYS A 278 12.13 -40.04 -6.49
N LEU A 279 12.19 -39.91 -7.83
CA LEU A 279 11.23 -39.10 -8.58
C LEU A 279 9.79 -39.49 -8.21
N GLY A 280 8.93 -38.50 -7.99
CA GLY A 280 7.51 -38.70 -7.67
C GLY A 280 7.19 -39.13 -6.25
N ASN A 281 8.18 -39.37 -5.40
CA ASN A 281 7.93 -39.70 -4.01
C ASN A 281 7.72 -38.42 -3.18
N VAL A 282 6.74 -38.45 -2.26
CA VAL A 282 6.56 -37.40 -1.27
C VAL A 282 7.72 -37.44 -0.27
N ILE A 283 8.38 -36.32 -0.10
CA ILE A 283 9.38 -36.12 0.94
C ILE A 283 8.97 -34.97 1.85
N GLN A 284 9.39 -35.02 3.10
CA GLN A 284 9.18 -33.99 4.10
C GLN A 284 10.48 -33.25 4.35
N ILE A 285 10.45 -31.94 4.21
CA ILE A 285 11.57 -31.04 4.54
C ILE A 285 11.25 -30.40 5.89
N GLU A 286 12.04 -30.77 6.90
CA GLU A 286 11.89 -30.32 8.27
C GLU A 286 13.02 -29.39 8.65
N SER A 287 12.68 -28.25 9.27
CA SER A 287 13.64 -27.32 9.87
C SER A 287 13.39 -27.12 11.34
N LYS A 288 14.46 -26.85 12.07
CA LYS A 288 14.41 -26.43 13.48
C LYS A 288 14.75 -24.96 13.55
N THR A 289 13.78 -24.16 14.00
CA THR A 289 14.00 -22.74 14.24
C THR A 289 13.84 -22.42 15.72
N SER A 290 14.65 -21.51 16.21
CA SER A 290 14.55 -20.98 17.56
C SER A 290 14.54 -19.47 17.51
N ILE A 291 13.86 -18.85 18.48
CA ILE A 291 13.90 -17.42 18.72
C ILE A 291 14.41 -17.18 20.15
N GLN A 292 15.23 -16.15 20.29
CA GLN A 292 15.75 -15.72 21.56
C GLN A 292 15.55 -14.20 21.68
N PHE A 293 14.91 -13.77 22.75
CA PHE A 293 14.68 -12.37 23.04
C PHE A 293 15.76 -11.82 23.97
N THR A 294 15.84 -10.49 24.05
CA THR A 294 16.67 -9.81 25.05
C THR A 294 16.25 -10.19 26.47
N GLU A 295 17.16 -10.12 27.42
CA GLU A 295 16.93 -10.54 28.80
C GLU A 295 15.72 -9.89 29.48
N ASN A 296 15.30 -8.72 29.02
CA ASN A 296 14.22 -7.93 29.63
C ASN A 296 12.88 -8.01 28.90
N TYR A 297 12.81 -8.78 27.82
CA TYR A 297 11.61 -8.87 27.00
C TYR A 297 11.41 -10.29 26.46
N ILE A 298 10.25 -10.85 26.70
CA ILE A 298 9.82 -12.13 26.14
C ILE A 298 8.42 -11.92 25.59
N ALA A 299 8.27 -11.94 24.27
CA ALA A 299 6.95 -11.96 23.65
C ALA A 299 6.25 -13.29 23.96
N ASN A 300 4.96 -13.23 24.26
CA ASN A 300 4.16 -14.45 24.46
C ASN A 300 4.06 -15.25 23.16
N GLU A 301 3.86 -14.54 22.04
CA GLU A 301 3.81 -15.12 20.71
C GLU A 301 4.53 -14.19 19.71
N THR A 302 5.33 -14.77 18.82
CA THR A 302 5.97 -14.04 17.71
C THR A 302 5.54 -14.67 16.39
N PRO A 303 4.65 -14.03 15.63
CA PRO A 303 4.25 -14.56 14.34
C PRO A 303 5.40 -14.46 13.34
N TYR A 304 5.53 -15.49 12.51
CA TYR A 304 6.51 -15.53 11.44
C TYR A 304 5.90 -16.15 10.17
N THR A 305 6.55 -15.94 9.05
CA THR A 305 6.35 -16.69 7.82
C THR A 305 7.62 -17.48 7.53
N TYR A 306 7.48 -18.78 7.43
CA TYR A 306 8.55 -19.68 7.02
C TYR A 306 8.48 -19.88 5.52
N TYR A 307 9.60 -19.73 4.84
CA TYR A 307 9.74 -19.96 3.41
C TYR A 307 10.73 -21.08 3.13
N ILE A 308 10.42 -21.87 2.13
CA ILE A 308 11.33 -22.84 1.54
C ILE A 308 11.48 -22.55 0.05
N GLN A 309 12.69 -22.65 -0.44
CA GLN A 309 13.00 -22.50 -1.84
C GLN A 309 13.86 -23.67 -2.30
N ILE A 310 13.41 -24.38 -3.35
CA ILE A 310 14.12 -25.51 -3.92
C ILE A 310 14.61 -25.13 -5.31
N LYS A 311 15.92 -25.20 -5.48
CA LYS A 311 16.59 -24.79 -6.72
C LYS A 311 17.32 -25.98 -7.35
N GLU A 312 17.20 -26.11 -8.66
CA GLU A 312 17.99 -27.06 -9.45
C GLU A 312 19.39 -26.46 -9.73
N ILE A 313 20.43 -27.23 -9.50
CA ILE A 313 21.78 -26.90 -9.92
C ILE A 313 21.92 -27.23 -11.41
N SER A 314 22.21 -26.21 -12.21
CA SER A 314 22.47 -26.42 -13.66
C SER A 314 23.70 -27.29 -13.87
N SER A 315 23.63 -28.18 -14.85
CA SER A 315 24.80 -28.92 -15.34
C SER A 315 25.85 -28.00 -16.04
N ASN A 316 25.43 -26.79 -16.45
CA ASN A 316 26.30 -25.74 -16.95
C ASN A 316 26.66 -24.79 -15.78
N PRO A 317 27.95 -24.73 -15.36
CA PRO A 317 28.39 -23.88 -14.23
C PRO A 317 28.20 -22.38 -14.46
N ASP A 318 28.06 -21.94 -15.72
CA ASP A 318 27.85 -20.52 -16.06
C ASP A 318 26.38 -20.09 -15.95
N MET A 319 25.48 -21.05 -15.73
CA MET A 319 24.04 -20.78 -15.59
C MET A 319 23.65 -20.71 -14.11
N PRO A 320 22.91 -19.69 -13.69
CA PRO A 320 22.40 -19.62 -12.32
C PRO A 320 21.45 -20.78 -12.02
N PRO A 321 21.33 -21.21 -10.76
CA PRO A 321 20.36 -22.20 -10.36
C PRO A 321 18.94 -21.77 -10.67
N THR A 322 18.11 -22.69 -11.10
CA THR A 322 16.70 -22.43 -11.45
C THR A 322 15.81 -22.80 -10.28
N ILE A 323 14.89 -21.89 -9.91
CA ILE A 323 13.89 -22.17 -8.87
C ILE A 323 12.86 -23.14 -9.42
N HIS A 324 12.69 -24.28 -8.76
CA HIS A 324 11.71 -25.30 -9.08
C HIS A 324 10.48 -25.27 -8.19
N HIS A 325 10.66 -24.88 -6.93
CA HIS A 325 9.57 -24.88 -5.98
C HIS A 325 9.79 -23.79 -4.94
N ILE A 326 8.72 -23.11 -4.58
CA ILE A 326 8.64 -22.20 -3.44
C ILE A 326 7.38 -22.54 -2.69
N ASP A 327 7.51 -22.73 -1.39
CA ASP A 327 6.36 -22.91 -0.51
C ASP A 327 6.57 -22.12 0.78
N LYS A 328 5.47 -21.84 1.46
CA LYS A 328 5.48 -21.07 2.70
C LYS A 328 4.33 -21.44 3.61
N PHE A 329 4.51 -21.25 4.89
CA PHE A 329 3.42 -21.24 5.85
C PHE A 329 3.66 -20.21 6.94
N ASP A 330 2.57 -19.84 7.58
CA ASP A 330 2.56 -18.92 8.69
C ASP A 330 2.56 -19.67 10.00
N GLY A 331 3.52 -19.35 10.87
CA GLY A 331 3.68 -19.94 12.20
C GLY A 331 3.76 -18.89 13.29
N ARG A 332 3.96 -19.37 14.54
CA ARG A 332 4.15 -18.52 15.72
C ARG A 332 5.18 -19.16 16.63
N PHE A 333 6.17 -18.40 17.07
CA PHE A 333 7.00 -18.80 18.20
C PHE A 333 6.23 -18.54 19.51
N ILE A 334 6.28 -19.47 20.43
CA ILE A 334 5.70 -19.33 21.76
C ILE A 334 6.82 -19.06 22.75
N GLY A 335 6.94 -17.82 23.22
CA GLY A 335 8.04 -17.38 24.07
C GLY A 335 9.41 -17.64 23.46
N ASN A 336 10.42 -17.89 24.27
CA ASN A 336 11.73 -18.38 23.86
C ASN A 336 11.63 -19.88 23.56
N GLY A 337 11.29 -20.22 22.32
CA GLY A 337 10.98 -21.60 21.96
C GLY A 337 11.75 -22.14 20.77
N LEU A 338 11.79 -23.47 20.70
CA LEU A 338 12.20 -24.20 19.51
C LEU A 338 10.94 -24.65 18.78
N GLU A 339 10.83 -24.28 17.52
CA GLU A 339 9.74 -24.69 16.63
C GLU A 339 10.26 -25.62 15.54
N LEU A 340 9.45 -26.60 15.18
CA LEU A 340 9.68 -27.49 14.06
C LEU A 340 8.77 -27.06 12.91
N GLN A 341 9.37 -26.69 11.79
CA GLN A 341 8.66 -26.39 10.54
C GLN A 341 8.80 -27.59 9.61
N SER A 342 7.72 -27.91 8.91
CA SER A 342 7.70 -29.03 7.99
C SER A 342 6.88 -28.68 6.76
N ILE A 343 7.45 -28.95 5.57
CA ILE A 343 6.82 -28.79 4.27
C ILE A 343 7.02 -30.07 3.46
N ASP A 344 5.96 -30.53 2.80
CA ASP A 344 6.01 -31.67 1.90
C ASP A 344 6.35 -31.21 0.47
N TRP A 345 7.22 -31.96 -0.21
CA TRP A 345 7.57 -31.72 -1.60
C TRP A 345 7.58 -33.03 -2.38
N VAL A 346 7.09 -32.97 -3.65
CA VAL A 346 7.15 -34.07 -4.60
C VAL A 346 8.06 -33.66 -5.76
N PRO A 347 9.25 -34.27 -5.90
CA PRO A 347 10.11 -33.96 -7.05
C PRO A 347 9.48 -34.44 -8.34
N GLU A 348 9.42 -33.56 -9.34
CA GLU A 348 8.87 -33.84 -10.68
C GLU A 348 9.97 -34.07 -11.74
N LYS A 349 11.23 -33.89 -11.34
CA LYS A 349 12.40 -33.99 -12.24
C LYS A 349 13.58 -34.60 -11.50
N GLU A 350 14.33 -35.44 -12.23
CA GLU A 350 15.63 -35.95 -11.79
C GLU A 350 16.69 -34.85 -11.83
N GLY A 351 17.66 -34.91 -10.93
CA GLY A 351 18.76 -33.95 -10.88
C GLY A 351 19.30 -33.66 -9.50
N LEU A 352 20.17 -32.67 -9.44
CA LEU A 352 20.75 -32.19 -8.19
C LEU A 352 20.06 -30.89 -7.77
N PHE A 353 19.48 -30.90 -6.58
CA PHE A 353 18.76 -29.76 -6.02
C PHE A 353 19.38 -29.32 -4.71
N PHE A 354 19.18 -28.06 -4.36
CA PHE A 354 19.43 -27.58 -3.03
C PHE A 354 18.24 -26.82 -2.47
N ILE A 355 18.10 -26.95 -1.15
CA ILE A 355 17.00 -26.39 -0.39
C ILE A 355 17.54 -25.24 0.43
N GLU A 356 16.89 -24.10 0.33
CA GLU A 356 17.12 -22.91 1.18
C GLU A 356 15.89 -22.65 2.02
N THR A 357 16.10 -22.22 3.24
CA THR A 357 15.03 -21.94 4.20
C THR A 357 15.21 -20.57 4.81
N PHE A 358 14.09 -19.87 5.03
CA PHE A 358 14.06 -18.51 5.54
C PHE A 358 12.94 -18.36 6.55
N VAL A 359 13.15 -17.51 7.54
CA VAL A 359 12.13 -17.08 8.50
C VAL A 359 12.05 -15.57 8.49
N TRP A 360 10.89 -15.08 8.13
CA TRP A 360 10.59 -13.64 8.02
C TRP A 360 9.43 -13.26 8.95
N ASP A 361 9.36 -11.99 9.31
CA ASP A 361 8.15 -11.49 9.97
C ASP A 361 6.99 -11.36 8.98
N ARG A 362 5.82 -10.96 9.47
CA ARG A 362 4.63 -10.75 8.63
C ARG A 362 4.75 -9.56 7.67
N ASN A 363 5.73 -8.70 7.86
CA ASN A 363 6.01 -7.55 7.01
C ASN A 363 7.12 -7.84 5.97
N ASN A 364 7.49 -9.11 5.80
CA ASN A 364 8.55 -9.59 4.93
C ASN A 364 9.96 -9.09 5.32
N VAL A 365 10.18 -8.83 6.60
CA VAL A 365 11.52 -8.53 7.13
C VAL A 365 12.16 -9.84 7.60
N PRO A 366 13.40 -10.16 7.18
CA PRO A 366 14.10 -11.34 7.66
C PRO A 366 14.28 -11.30 9.18
N LEU A 367 13.82 -12.35 9.89
CA LEU A 367 14.03 -12.53 11.32
C LEU A 367 15.29 -13.33 11.62
N ALA A 368 15.74 -14.16 10.67
CA ALA A 368 16.93 -14.99 10.78
C ALA A 368 17.78 -14.89 9.52
N ALA A 369 19.06 -15.15 9.66
CA ALA A 369 19.90 -15.49 8.52
C ALA A 369 19.34 -16.73 7.81
N GLN A 370 19.63 -16.87 6.54
CA GLN A 370 19.31 -18.08 5.78
C GLN A 370 19.79 -19.33 6.53
N GLY A 371 18.90 -20.32 6.61
CA GLY A 371 19.24 -21.60 7.25
C GLY A 371 20.31 -22.40 6.47
N PRO A 372 20.82 -23.46 7.07
CA PRO A 372 21.73 -24.38 6.38
C PRO A 372 21.05 -24.90 5.11
N PHE A 373 21.72 -24.81 3.97
CA PHE A 373 21.20 -25.42 2.76
C PHE A 373 21.53 -26.93 2.71
N VAL A 374 20.61 -27.69 2.15
CA VAL A 374 20.76 -29.14 2.01
C VAL A 374 20.79 -29.48 0.53
N LEU A 375 21.80 -30.28 0.13
CA LEU A 375 21.87 -30.87 -1.20
C LEU A 375 21.14 -32.20 -1.22
N ILE A 376 20.31 -32.40 -2.22
CA ILE A 376 19.62 -33.67 -2.49
C ILE A 376 19.78 -34.06 -3.95
N PHE A 377 19.90 -35.37 -4.15
CA PHE A 377 19.92 -35.99 -5.48
C PHE A 377 18.58 -36.70 -5.70
N VAL A 378 17.90 -36.35 -6.79
CA VAL A 378 16.64 -36.99 -7.23
C VAL A 378 16.96 -37.92 -8.40
N ASN A 379 16.63 -39.21 -8.26
CA ASN A 379 16.86 -40.28 -9.25
C ASN A 379 15.58 -41.10 -9.55
#